data_ed3690c0fca43e4c168c91390f4ae099
#
_entry.id   ed3690c0fca43e4c168c91390f4ae099
#
_cell.length_a   1.000
_cell.length_b   1.000
_cell.length_c   1.000
_cell.angle_alpha   90.00
_cell.angle_beta   90.00
_cell.angle_gamma   90.00
#
_symmetry.space_group_name_H-M   'P 1'
#
loop_
_entity.id
_entity.type
_entity.pdbx_description
1 polymer ?
#
loop_
_entity_poly.entity_id
_entity_poly.type
_entity_poly.pdbx_seq_one_letter_code
_entity_poly.pdbx_strand_id
1 'polypeptide(L)'
;MTPFFEKYEQSPQNYWRSIILLGKNTASYKFAWAKTLNEFVKKNQNRFTMDEAATEQMKFLCESRKRSYFQGVSEMINKSSVFSSIDKFHKDEINETTLHSIITKEAFKHVITAFPVVNNKPIELQFYKDERKTSNSILLTDEIYKCFENKEMSNNLIESGNMRQRLFERACELRITPEGLINYDEDSGLLYEEQLNTRKNLTSCIPTLNSYQRDVCFYCTSFISTDEKSPDKAEIEHFIPIAMSK
;
A
#
# COMPACT_ATOMS: atom_id res chain seq x y z
N MET A 1 -11.95 26.85 -2.44
CA MET A 1 -12.59 25.72 -1.73
C MET A 1 -11.49 24.93 -1.06
N THR A 2 -11.51 24.80 0.27
CA THR A 2 -10.58 23.93 0.99
C THR A 2 -10.82 22.49 0.57
N PRO A 3 -9.77 21.70 0.23
CA PRO A 3 -9.92 20.32 -0.17
C PRO A 3 -10.73 19.54 0.86
N PHE A 4 -11.50 18.56 0.40
CA PHE A 4 -12.38 17.72 1.22
C PHE A 4 -11.70 17.16 2.49
N PHE A 5 -10.38 16.94 2.43
CA PHE A 5 -9.56 16.43 3.53
C PHE A 5 -9.19 17.47 4.60
N GLU A 6 -9.26 18.77 4.32
CA GLU A 6 -9.02 19.81 5.34
C GLU A 6 -10.21 20.03 6.29
N LYS A 7 -11.39 19.50 5.96
CA LYS A 7 -12.59 19.54 6.79
C LYS A 7 -12.70 18.43 7.83
N TYR A 8 -11.89 17.36 7.72
CA TYR A 8 -11.88 16.28 8.70
C TYR A 8 -10.81 16.55 9.74
N GLU A 9 -11.17 16.32 11.02
CA GLU A 9 -10.26 16.45 12.15
C GLU A 9 -8.86 15.93 11.82
N GLN A 10 -7.84 16.71 12.14
CA GLN A 10 -6.43 16.36 11.98
C GLN A 10 -6.06 15.26 13.00
N SER A 11 -6.67 14.08 12.87
CA SER A 11 -6.41 12.94 13.73
C SER A 11 -5.22 12.12 13.24
N PRO A 12 -4.48 11.46 14.13
CA PRO A 12 -3.40 10.54 13.74
C PRO A 12 -3.87 9.48 12.73
N GLN A 13 -5.10 8.96 12.86
CA GLN A 13 -5.69 7.98 11.96
C GLN A 13 -5.88 8.54 10.55
N ASN A 14 -6.30 9.79 10.41
CA ASN A 14 -6.49 10.42 9.11
C ASN A 14 -5.15 10.71 8.42
N TYR A 15 -4.13 11.12 9.16
CA TYR A 15 -2.77 11.24 8.64
C TYR A 15 -2.22 9.88 8.18
N TRP A 16 -2.44 8.81 8.95
CA TRP A 16 -2.04 7.46 8.55
C TRP A 16 -2.73 7.01 7.27
N ARG A 17 -4.05 7.19 7.19
CA ARG A 17 -4.82 6.90 5.96
C ARG A 17 -4.29 7.67 4.77
N SER A 18 -3.99 8.95 4.92
CA SER A 18 -3.46 9.78 3.82
C SER A 18 -2.12 9.25 3.31
N ILE A 19 -1.22 8.81 4.19
CA ILE A 19 0.05 8.17 3.80
C ILE A 19 -0.20 6.92 2.96
N ILE A 20 -1.09 6.05 3.42
CA ILE A 20 -1.34 4.74 2.80
C ILE A 20 -2.12 4.88 1.50
N LEU A 21 -3.19 5.67 1.49
CA LEU A 21 -4.12 5.78 0.37
C LEU A 21 -3.64 6.75 -0.71
N LEU A 22 -3.08 7.90 -0.30
CA LEU A 22 -2.74 9.00 -1.19
C LEU A 22 -1.24 9.18 -1.39
N GLY A 23 -0.41 8.56 -0.56
CA GLY A 23 1.03 8.64 -0.70
C GLY A 23 1.52 7.97 -1.97
N LYS A 24 2.51 8.57 -2.64
CA LYS A 24 3.14 8.00 -3.83
C LYS A 24 3.77 6.63 -3.54
N ASN A 25 3.36 5.62 -4.30
CA ASN A 25 3.86 4.26 -4.17
C ASN A 25 4.55 3.83 -5.47
N THR A 26 5.87 3.76 -5.46
CA THR A 26 6.66 3.23 -6.60
C THR A 26 6.98 1.76 -6.42
N ALA A 27 6.98 1.29 -5.17
CA ALA A 27 7.21 -0.10 -4.79
C ALA A 27 6.48 -0.44 -3.48
N SER A 28 6.31 -1.72 -3.20
CA SER A 28 5.59 -2.22 -2.01
C SER A 28 6.29 -1.96 -0.67
N TYR A 29 7.51 -1.39 -0.67
CA TYR A 29 8.27 -1.10 0.55
C TYR A 29 7.50 -0.24 1.57
N LYS A 30 6.69 0.71 1.11
CA LYS A 30 5.91 1.59 1.98
C LYS A 30 4.86 0.82 2.78
N PHE A 31 4.19 -0.14 2.13
CA PHE A 31 3.21 -1.01 2.80
C PHE A 31 3.88 -1.96 3.80
N ALA A 32 5.02 -2.54 3.42
CA ALA A 32 5.80 -3.38 4.34
C ALA A 32 6.30 -2.56 5.54
N TRP A 33 6.73 -1.30 5.33
CA TRP A 33 7.15 -0.42 6.40
C TRP A 33 6.00 -0.06 7.36
N ALA A 34 4.81 0.22 6.83
CA ALA A 34 3.62 0.45 7.66
C ALA A 34 3.32 -0.74 8.58
N LYS A 35 3.43 -1.96 8.05
CA LYS A 35 3.25 -3.20 8.83
C LYS A 35 4.34 -3.37 9.87
N THR A 36 5.58 -3.10 9.51
CA THR A 36 6.73 -3.14 10.42
C THR A 36 6.52 -2.19 11.61
N LEU A 37 6.13 -0.94 11.37
CA LEU A 37 5.81 0.02 12.42
C LEU A 37 4.70 -0.48 13.33
N ASN A 38 3.63 -1.03 12.76
CA ASN A 38 2.51 -1.57 13.53
C ASN A 38 2.92 -2.77 14.41
N GLU A 39 3.85 -3.63 13.97
CA GLU A 39 4.35 -4.72 14.81
C GLU A 39 5.11 -4.21 16.05
N PHE A 40 5.90 -3.13 15.92
CA PHE A 40 6.56 -2.53 17.07
C PHE A 40 5.57 -1.81 18.01
N VAL A 41 4.52 -1.21 17.47
CA VAL A 41 3.41 -0.67 18.30
C VAL A 41 2.74 -1.78 19.10
N LYS A 42 2.41 -2.92 18.47
CA LYS A 42 1.81 -4.08 19.15
C LYS A 42 2.70 -4.64 20.26
N LYS A 43 4.03 -4.63 20.05
CA LYS A 43 5.03 -5.06 21.06
C LYS A 43 5.24 -4.02 22.15
N ASN A 44 4.61 -2.84 22.06
CA ASN A 44 4.85 -1.69 22.94
C ASN A 44 6.34 -1.28 23.00
N GLN A 45 7.05 -1.46 21.88
CA GLN A 45 8.47 -1.15 21.75
C GLN A 45 8.63 0.19 21.04
N ASN A 46 8.95 1.24 21.81
CA ASN A 46 9.04 2.60 21.27
C ASN A 46 10.34 2.88 20.49
N ARG A 47 11.39 2.09 20.70
CA ARG A 47 12.67 2.20 19.98
C ARG A 47 13.10 0.85 19.47
N PHE A 48 13.52 0.79 18.22
CA PHE A 48 14.04 -0.43 17.61
C PHE A 48 15.19 -0.09 16.63
N THR A 49 16.10 -1.03 16.51
CA THR A 49 17.26 -0.95 15.60
C THR A 49 16.86 -1.23 14.16
N MET A 50 17.72 -0.86 13.23
CA MET A 50 17.51 -1.22 11.81
C MET A 50 17.59 -2.72 11.56
N ASP A 51 18.29 -3.45 12.39
CA ASP A 51 18.39 -4.91 12.35
C ASP A 51 17.07 -5.56 12.76
N GLU A 52 16.48 -5.12 13.87
CA GLU A 52 15.13 -5.56 14.27
C GLU A 52 14.06 -5.18 13.22
N ALA A 53 14.15 -3.96 12.66
CA ALA A 53 13.28 -3.53 11.59
C ALA A 53 13.39 -4.43 10.35
N ALA A 54 14.61 -4.84 9.98
CA ALA A 54 14.86 -5.73 8.85
C ALA A 54 14.22 -7.11 9.05
N THR A 55 14.25 -7.64 10.27
CA THR A 55 13.61 -8.90 10.62
C THR A 55 12.11 -8.87 10.36
N GLU A 56 11.43 -7.79 10.78
CA GLU A 56 9.98 -7.66 10.52
C GLU A 56 9.68 -7.32 9.05
N GLN A 57 10.44 -6.39 8.47
CA GLN A 57 10.27 -5.98 7.06
C GLN A 57 10.42 -7.16 6.10
N MET A 58 11.39 -8.05 6.37
CA MET A 58 11.66 -9.26 5.59
C MET A 58 10.42 -10.15 5.50
N LYS A 59 9.74 -10.40 6.61
CA LYS A 59 8.52 -11.23 6.65
C LYS A 59 7.46 -10.68 5.67
N PHE A 60 7.20 -9.39 5.74
CA PHE A 60 6.17 -8.74 4.90
C PHE A 60 6.56 -8.67 3.43
N LEU A 61 7.83 -8.43 3.12
CA LEU A 61 8.30 -8.42 1.73
C LEU A 61 8.28 -9.82 1.12
N CYS A 62 8.70 -10.86 1.87
CA CYS A 62 8.62 -12.25 1.43
C CYS A 62 7.18 -12.70 1.18
N GLU A 63 6.26 -12.37 2.10
CA GLU A 63 4.83 -12.67 1.95
C GLU A 63 4.25 -11.97 0.71
N SER A 64 4.55 -10.70 0.52
CA SER A 64 4.09 -9.93 -0.64
C SER A 64 4.61 -10.52 -1.94
N ARG A 65 5.90 -10.90 -1.99
CA ARG A 65 6.52 -11.50 -3.17
C ARG A 65 5.98 -12.88 -3.50
N LYS A 66 5.62 -13.69 -2.50
CA LYS A 66 4.90 -14.98 -2.70
C LYS A 66 3.53 -14.75 -3.34
N ARG A 67 2.84 -13.67 -3.00
CA ARG A 67 1.51 -13.35 -3.52
C ARG A 67 1.58 -12.79 -4.94
N SER A 68 2.54 -11.94 -5.24
CA SER A 68 2.69 -11.31 -6.55
C SER A 68 4.16 -11.07 -6.90
N TYR A 69 4.53 -11.37 -8.14
CA TYR A 69 5.81 -10.96 -8.71
C TYR A 69 5.93 -9.43 -8.81
N PHE A 70 4.82 -8.74 -9.05
CA PHE A 70 4.80 -7.31 -9.31
C PHE A 70 4.77 -6.50 -8.03
N GLN A 71 5.96 -6.17 -7.52
CA GLN A 71 6.17 -5.40 -6.30
C GLN A 71 6.59 -3.94 -6.56
N GLY A 72 6.60 -3.52 -7.81
CA GLY A 72 6.94 -2.17 -8.23
C GLY A 72 6.47 -1.83 -9.63
N VAL A 73 6.38 -0.52 -9.90
CA VAL A 73 5.86 0.04 -11.17
C VAL A 73 6.74 -0.24 -12.38
N SER A 74 7.99 -0.62 -12.19
CA SER A 74 8.93 -0.96 -13.27
C SER A 74 9.58 -2.31 -13.06
N GLU A 75 9.98 -2.93 -14.16
CA GLU A 75 10.70 -4.20 -14.14
C GLU A 75 12.06 -4.10 -13.42
N MET A 76 12.70 -2.94 -13.48
CA MET A 76 13.92 -2.67 -12.73
C MET A 76 13.71 -2.81 -11.22
N ILE A 77 12.57 -2.35 -10.69
CA ILE A 77 12.21 -2.51 -9.27
C ILE A 77 11.93 -3.97 -8.97
N ASN A 78 11.16 -4.66 -9.82
CA ASN A 78 10.81 -6.07 -9.62
C ASN A 78 12.03 -7.01 -9.66
N LYS A 79 13.09 -6.60 -10.36
CA LYS A 79 14.41 -7.26 -10.42
C LYS A 79 15.48 -6.63 -9.52
N SER A 80 15.09 -5.75 -8.60
CA SER A 80 16.02 -5.16 -7.64
C SER A 80 16.73 -6.22 -6.80
N SER A 81 17.84 -5.86 -6.18
CA SER A 81 18.62 -6.77 -5.32
C SER A 81 17.77 -7.40 -4.23
N VAL A 82 16.84 -6.63 -3.63
CA VAL A 82 15.94 -7.13 -2.57
C VAL A 82 14.99 -8.18 -3.12
N PHE A 83 14.22 -7.87 -4.17
CA PHE A 83 13.23 -8.82 -4.70
C PHE A 83 13.86 -10.03 -5.37
N SER A 84 14.99 -9.85 -6.09
CA SER A 84 15.75 -10.97 -6.62
C SER A 84 16.30 -11.89 -5.53
N SER A 85 16.72 -11.33 -4.39
CA SER A 85 17.19 -12.14 -3.27
C SER A 85 16.05 -12.85 -2.55
N ILE A 86 14.86 -12.23 -2.47
CA ILE A 86 13.66 -12.91 -1.96
C ILE A 86 13.29 -14.09 -2.86
N ASP A 87 13.38 -13.94 -4.18
CA ASP A 87 13.13 -15.04 -5.12
C ASP A 87 14.13 -16.19 -4.94
N LYS A 88 15.42 -15.88 -4.72
CA LYS A 88 16.45 -16.86 -4.40
C LYS A 88 16.20 -17.56 -3.06
N PHE A 89 15.79 -16.80 -2.06
CA PHE A 89 15.43 -17.35 -0.74
C PHE A 89 14.23 -18.32 -0.84
N HIS A 90 13.21 -17.97 -1.62
CA HIS A 90 12.05 -18.85 -1.85
C HIS A 90 12.39 -20.14 -2.61
N LYS A 91 13.55 -20.18 -3.29
CA LYS A 91 14.09 -21.35 -3.99
C LYS A 91 15.18 -22.08 -3.20
N ASP A 92 15.40 -21.71 -1.94
CA ASP A 92 16.45 -22.25 -1.08
C ASP A 92 17.89 -22.03 -1.63
N GLU A 93 18.09 -21.05 -2.54
CA GLU A 93 19.40 -20.70 -3.10
C GLU A 93 20.25 -19.84 -2.15
N ILE A 94 19.63 -19.14 -1.21
CA ILE A 94 20.29 -18.37 -0.15
C ILE A 94 19.59 -18.62 1.19
N ASN A 95 20.34 -18.47 2.27
CA ASN A 95 19.79 -18.62 3.62
C ASN A 95 19.18 -17.30 4.15
N GLU A 96 18.45 -17.40 5.25
CA GLU A 96 17.77 -16.29 5.90
C GLU A 96 18.74 -15.17 6.33
N THR A 97 19.92 -15.51 6.84
CA THR A 97 20.92 -14.54 7.28
C THR A 97 21.42 -13.68 6.11
N THR A 98 21.63 -14.30 4.95
CA THR A 98 22.03 -13.58 3.73
C THR A 98 20.92 -12.62 3.27
N LEU A 99 19.68 -13.10 3.23
CA LEU A 99 18.54 -12.27 2.86
C LEU A 99 18.36 -11.09 3.82
N HIS A 100 18.44 -11.35 5.12
CA HIS A 100 18.34 -10.32 6.17
C HIS A 100 19.41 -9.22 5.98
N SER A 101 20.66 -9.60 5.74
CA SER A 101 21.74 -8.64 5.47
C SER A 101 21.46 -7.74 4.25
N ILE A 102 20.89 -8.30 3.18
CA ILE A 102 20.52 -7.55 1.98
C ILE A 102 19.38 -6.59 2.28
N ILE A 103 18.36 -7.02 3.02
CA ILE A 103 17.22 -6.19 3.39
C ILE A 103 17.65 -5.04 4.29
N THR A 104 18.48 -5.31 5.30
CA THR A 104 19.02 -4.27 6.20
C THR A 104 19.75 -3.18 5.41
N LYS A 105 20.52 -3.57 4.40
CA LYS A 105 21.31 -2.64 3.59
C LYS A 105 20.50 -1.87 2.55
N GLU A 106 19.54 -2.51 1.91
CA GLU A 106 18.93 -2.00 0.68
C GLU A 106 17.48 -1.52 0.86
N ALA A 107 16.66 -2.22 1.67
CA ALA A 107 15.23 -1.96 1.72
C ALA A 107 14.84 -0.62 2.35
N PHE A 108 15.70 -0.07 3.19
CA PHE A 108 15.41 1.17 3.96
C PHE A 108 15.98 2.45 3.35
N LYS A 109 16.70 2.36 2.22
CA LYS A 109 17.38 3.53 1.63
C LYS A 109 16.48 4.74 1.45
N HIS A 110 15.25 4.51 1.03
CA HIS A 110 14.31 5.58 0.68
C HIS A 110 13.01 5.53 1.47
N VAL A 111 12.56 4.35 1.90
CA VAL A 111 11.21 4.16 2.45
C VAL A 111 10.97 4.98 3.71
N ILE A 112 11.95 5.06 4.61
CA ILE A 112 11.81 5.77 5.90
C ILE A 112 11.56 7.26 5.69
N THR A 113 12.28 7.89 4.78
CA THR A 113 12.12 9.33 4.48
C THR A 113 10.91 9.59 3.57
N ALA A 114 10.56 8.65 2.71
CA ALA A 114 9.43 8.79 1.78
C ALA A 114 8.08 8.41 2.41
N PHE A 115 8.08 7.69 3.52
CA PHE A 115 6.83 7.21 4.16
C PHE A 115 5.91 8.36 4.54
N PRO A 116 6.37 9.40 5.29
CA PRO A 116 5.49 10.48 5.73
C PRO A 116 5.21 11.53 4.64
N VAL A 117 5.48 11.23 3.36
CA VAL A 117 5.27 12.18 2.26
C VAL A 117 3.98 11.87 1.51
N VAL A 118 3.10 12.88 1.43
CA VAL A 118 1.83 12.87 0.69
C VAL A 118 1.81 14.10 -0.20
N ASN A 119 1.43 13.97 -1.48
CA ASN A 119 1.40 15.06 -2.46
C ASN A 119 2.71 15.88 -2.50
N ASN A 120 3.87 15.16 -2.48
CA ASN A 120 5.22 15.73 -2.47
C ASN A 120 5.54 16.62 -1.26
N LYS A 121 4.74 16.59 -0.21
CA LYS A 121 4.98 17.32 1.05
C LYS A 121 4.99 16.35 2.22
N PRO A 122 5.89 16.51 3.21
CA PRO A 122 5.80 15.74 4.44
C PRO A 122 4.51 16.15 5.18
N ILE A 123 3.85 15.17 5.80
CA ILE A 123 2.73 15.46 6.70
C ILE A 123 3.25 16.17 7.95
N GLU A 124 2.41 16.94 8.59
CA GLU A 124 2.79 17.72 9.79
C GLU A 124 3.03 16.81 11.01
N LEU A 125 2.27 15.74 11.11
CA LEU A 125 2.33 14.81 12.23
C LEU A 125 3.43 13.77 12.03
N GLN A 126 4.30 13.61 13.03
CA GLN A 126 5.41 12.65 12.99
C GLN A 126 5.05 11.38 13.75
N PHE A 127 5.01 10.25 13.07
CA PHE A 127 4.80 8.93 13.67
C PHE A 127 6.08 8.33 14.26
N TYR A 128 7.24 8.76 13.77
CA TYR A 128 8.54 8.33 14.25
C TYR A 128 9.61 9.37 13.98
N LYS A 129 10.73 9.26 14.71
CA LYS A 129 11.96 10.01 14.49
C LYS A 129 13.01 9.08 13.89
N ASP A 130 13.64 9.53 12.81
CA ASP A 130 14.73 8.82 12.14
C ASP A 130 16.06 9.10 12.84
N GLU A 131 16.50 8.18 13.67
CA GLU A 131 17.75 8.26 14.40
C GLU A 131 18.85 7.35 13.82
N ARG A 132 18.71 6.92 12.56
CA ARG A 132 19.69 6.04 11.90
C ARG A 132 21.10 6.59 11.90
N LYS A 133 21.27 7.91 11.82
CA LYS A 133 22.58 8.56 11.80
C LYS A 133 23.28 8.57 13.15
N THR A 134 22.54 8.55 14.24
CA THR A 134 23.04 8.69 15.61
C THR A 134 23.12 7.36 16.37
N SER A 135 22.09 6.54 16.26
CA SER A 135 21.96 5.31 17.04
C SER A 135 21.54 4.09 16.21
N ASN A 136 21.56 4.21 14.88
CA ASN A 136 21.10 3.17 13.95
C ASN A 136 19.70 2.63 14.33
N SER A 137 18.79 3.52 14.77
CA SER A 137 17.47 3.15 15.27
C SER A 137 16.38 4.09 14.78
N ILE A 138 15.14 3.68 15.01
CA ILE A 138 13.92 4.46 14.86
C ILE A 138 13.28 4.61 16.21
N LEU A 139 12.82 5.81 16.54
CA LEU A 139 12.06 6.10 17.75
C LEU A 139 10.61 6.42 17.38
N LEU A 140 9.68 5.60 17.83
CA LEU A 140 8.24 5.84 17.68
C LEU A 140 7.80 6.99 18.56
N THR A 141 6.87 7.80 18.07
CA THR A 141 6.26 8.91 18.82
C THR A 141 4.93 8.47 19.44
N ASP A 142 4.41 9.24 20.39
CA ASP A 142 3.10 8.98 20.98
C ASP A 142 1.98 9.00 19.94
N GLU A 143 2.15 9.73 18.84
CA GLU A 143 1.15 9.84 17.80
C GLU A 143 0.86 8.53 17.08
N ILE A 144 1.85 7.64 16.91
CA ILE A 144 1.59 6.34 16.32
C ILE A 144 0.82 5.44 17.29
N TYR A 145 1.07 5.53 18.59
CA TYR A 145 0.30 4.79 19.60
C TYR A 145 -1.15 5.24 19.64
N LYS A 146 -1.43 6.55 19.61
CA LYS A 146 -2.78 7.11 19.50
C LYS A 146 -3.49 6.61 18.22
N CYS A 147 -2.73 6.44 17.12
CA CYS A 147 -3.25 5.95 15.87
C CYS A 147 -3.84 4.53 16.00
N PHE A 148 -3.22 3.68 16.83
CA PHE A 148 -3.57 2.26 16.99
C PHE A 148 -4.17 1.92 18.37
N GLU A 149 -4.53 2.89 19.18
CA GLU A 149 -5.06 2.70 20.53
C GLU A 149 -6.39 1.92 20.52
N ASN A 150 -7.30 2.28 19.63
CA ASN A 150 -8.58 1.59 19.50
C ASN A 150 -8.43 0.35 18.60
N LYS A 151 -8.79 -0.83 19.13
CA LYS A 151 -8.64 -2.11 18.42
C LYS A 151 -9.43 -2.19 17.12
N GLU A 152 -10.65 -1.71 17.08
CA GLU A 152 -11.50 -1.72 15.89
C GLU A 152 -10.92 -0.79 14.82
N MET A 153 -10.56 0.43 15.20
CA MET A 153 -9.92 1.39 14.32
C MET A 153 -8.57 0.87 13.80
N SER A 154 -7.77 0.25 14.66
CA SER A 154 -6.50 -0.38 14.29
C SER A 154 -6.71 -1.45 13.21
N ASN A 155 -7.68 -2.33 13.37
CA ASN A 155 -8.02 -3.34 12.38
C ASN A 155 -8.41 -2.70 11.05
N ASN A 156 -9.27 -1.67 11.07
CA ASN A 156 -9.69 -0.97 9.86
C ASN A 156 -8.52 -0.31 9.13
N LEU A 157 -7.56 0.27 9.85
CA LEU A 157 -6.35 0.86 9.26
C LEU A 157 -5.45 -0.20 8.62
N ILE A 158 -5.28 -1.34 9.28
CA ILE A 158 -4.49 -2.47 8.78
C ILE A 158 -5.14 -3.07 7.52
N GLU A 159 -6.46 -3.31 7.55
CA GLU A 159 -7.20 -3.83 6.41
C GLU A 159 -7.15 -2.88 5.22
N SER A 160 -7.39 -1.59 5.43
CA SER A 160 -7.25 -0.56 4.39
C SER A 160 -5.86 -0.58 3.76
N GLY A 161 -4.81 -0.73 4.58
CA GLY A 161 -3.44 -0.86 4.10
C GLY A 161 -3.21 -2.12 3.25
N ASN A 162 -3.74 -3.26 3.70
CA ASN A 162 -3.68 -4.51 2.95
C ASN A 162 -4.39 -4.43 1.61
N MET A 163 -5.58 -3.84 1.58
CA MET A 163 -6.38 -3.66 0.38
C MET A 163 -5.66 -2.72 -0.61
N ARG A 164 -5.15 -1.59 -0.14
CA ARG A 164 -4.40 -0.65 -0.97
C ARG A 164 -3.14 -1.29 -1.55
N GLN A 165 -2.44 -2.13 -0.78
CA GLN A 165 -1.29 -2.88 -1.27
C GLN A 165 -1.68 -3.85 -2.40
N ARG A 166 -2.77 -4.60 -2.25
CA ARG A 166 -3.27 -5.52 -3.30
C ARG A 166 -3.63 -4.77 -4.58
N LEU A 167 -4.29 -3.62 -4.46
CA LEU A 167 -4.56 -2.74 -5.61
C LEU A 167 -3.28 -2.28 -6.29
N PHE A 168 -2.29 -1.87 -5.51
CA PHE A 168 -0.99 -1.47 -6.03
C PHE A 168 -0.31 -2.63 -6.80
N GLU A 169 -0.24 -3.82 -6.21
CA GLU A 169 0.32 -5.02 -6.83
C GLU A 169 -0.39 -5.33 -8.15
N ARG A 170 -1.73 -5.23 -8.16
CA ARG A 170 -2.54 -5.48 -9.36
C ARG A 170 -2.35 -4.41 -10.43
N ALA A 171 -2.26 -3.14 -10.04
CA ALA A 171 -1.96 -2.06 -10.97
C ALA A 171 -0.59 -2.25 -11.64
N CYS A 172 0.42 -2.65 -10.87
CA CYS A 172 1.75 -2.98 -11.41
C CYS A 172 1.70 -4.15 -12.40
N GLU A 173 0.95 -5.19 -12.10
CA GLU A 173 0.75 -6.34 -12.99
C GLU A 173 0.09 -5.93 -14.31
N LEU A 174 -0.93 -5.09 -14.24
CA LEU A 174 -1.65 -4.57 -15.40
C LEU A 174 -0.88 -3.47 -16.15
N ARG A 175 0.29 -3.06 -15.62
CA ARG A 175 1.10 -1.94 -16.13
C ARG A 175 0.34 -0.61 -16.18
N ILE A 176 -0.58 -0.43 -15.24
CA ILE A 176 -1.30 0.82 -15.00
C ILE A 176 -0.54 1.56 -13.91
N THR A 177 -0.35 2.88 -14.06
CA THR A 177 0.23 3.67 -12.97
C THR A 177 -0.72 3.63 -11.77
N PRO A 178 -0.26 3.26 -10.57
CA PRO A 178 -1.12 3.20 -9.39
C PRO A 178 -1.74 4.55 -9.01
N GLU A 179 -1.16 5.62 -9.49
CA GLU A 179 -1.61 7.01 -9.35
C GLU A 179 -2.61 7.39 -10.46
N GLY A 180 -2.57 6.72 -11.60
CA GLY A 180 -3.46 6.97 -12.75
C GLY A 180 -4.88 6.44 -12.58
N LEU A 181 -5.19 5.79 -11.44
CA LEU A 181 -6.55 5.33 -11.19
C LEU A 181 -7.49 6.47 -10.78
N ILE A 182 -6.94 7.57 -10.26
CA ILE A 182 -7.77 8.72 -9.85
C ILE A 182 -6.89 9.99 -9.87
N ASN A 183 -6.98 10.79 -10.93
CA ASN A 183 -6.51 12.15 -10.94
C ASN A 183 -7.66 13.09 -10.50
N TYR A 184 -7.32 14.05 -9.67
CA TYR A 184 -8.26 15.06 -9.21
C TYR A 184 -7.92 16.40 -9.88
N ASP A 185 -8.87 16.96 -10.58
CA ASP A 185 -8.78 18.30 -11.13
C ASP A 185 -9.30 19.30 -10.08
N GLU A 186 -8.40 20.13 -9.56
CA GLU A 186 -8.71 21.11 -8.53
C GLU A 186 -9.65 22.21 -9.05
N ASP A 187 -9.60 22.52 -10.34
CA ASP A 187 -10.41 23.59 -10.94
C ASP A 187 -11.86 23.15 -11.21
N SER A 188 -12.05 21.92 -11.65
CA SER A 188 -13.38 21.37 -11.93
C SER A 188 -13.98 20.59 -10.76
N GLY A 189 -13.16 20.20 -9.77
CA GLY A 189 -13.57 19.34 -8.67
C GLY A 189 -13.88 17.89 -9.10
N LEU A 190 -13.45 17.49 -10.30
CA LEU A 190 -13.73 16.17 -10.87
C LEU A 190 -12.53 15.24 -10.75
N LEU A 191 -12.82 13.97 -10.59
CA LEU A 191 -11.87 12.88 -10.69
C LEU A 191 -11.78 12.45 -12.15
N TYR A 192 -10.58 12.43 -12.74
CA TYR A 192 -10.41 12.02 -14.13
C TYR A 192 -9.21 11.09 -14.32
N GLU A 193 -9.23 10.28 -15.37
CA GLU A 193 -8.12 9.47 -15.84
C GLU A 193 -7.46 10.15 -17.03
N GLU A 194 -6.17 10.44 -16.95
CA GLU A 194 -5.43 11.26 -17.92
C GLU A 194 -5.27 10.63 -19.32
N GLN A 195 -5.66 9.38 -19.49
CA GLN A 195 -5.68 8.72 -20.80
C GLN A 195 -6.86 7.78 -20.91
N LEU A 196 -7.77 8.07 -21.82
CA LEU A 196 -8.32 7.07 -22.73
C LEU A 196 -9.67 7.49 -23.31
N ASN A 197 -9.63 7.79 -24.61
CA ASN A 197 -10.80 7.74 -25.47
C ASN A 197 -11.25 6.28 -25.78
N THR A 198 -10.72 5.28 -25.09
CA THR A 198 -11.05 3.86 -25.31
C THR A 198 -11.35 3.16 -23.98
N ARG A 199 -12.48 2.44 -23.97
CA ARG A 199 -12.91 1.64 -22.82
C ARG A 199 -11.91 0.51 -22.57
N LYS A 200 -11.23 0.51 -21.42
CA LYS A 200 -10.35 -0.61 -21.01
C LYS A 200 -11.19 -1.80 -20.58
N ASN A 201 -10.76 -3.00 -20.95
CA ASN A 201 -11.32 -4.22 -20.40
C ASN A 201 -10.82 -4.37 -18.94
N LEU A 202 -11.74 -4.32 -17.99
CA LEU A 202 -11.47 -4.41 -16.56
C LEU A 202 -11.66 -5.81 -15.99
N THR A 203 -11.95 -6.82 -16.80
CA THR A 203 -12.21 -8.20 -16.36
C THR A 203 -11.11 -8.73 -15.42
N SER A 204 -9.86 -8.39 -15.71
CA SER A 204 -8.72 -8.74 -14.84
C SER A 204 -8.73 -8.10 -13.45
N CYS A 205 -9.56 -7.07 -13.22
CA CYS A 205 -9.73 -6.41 -11.93
C CYS A 205 -10.81 -7.07 -11.07
N ILE A 206 -11.61 -7.99 -11.62
CA ILE A 206 -12.71 -8.67 -10.92
C ILE A 206 -12.28 -9.20 -9.56
N PRO A 207 -11.19 -10.00 -9.42
CA PRO A 207 -10.83 -10.55 -8.12
C PRO A 207 -10.48 -9.47 -7.08
N THR A 208 -9.88 -8.37 -7.55
CA THR A 208 -9.51 -7.26 -6.68
C THR A 208 -10.74 -6.49 -6.20
N LEU A 209 -11.63 -6.12 -7.12
CA LEU A 209 -12.85 -5.40 -6.80
C LEU A 209 -13.80 -6.25 -5.96
N ASN A 210 -13.93 -7.54 -6.29
CA ASN A 210 -14.73 -8.48 -5.52
C ASN A 210 -14.25 -8.62 -4.07
N SER A 211 -12.93 -8.58 -3.85
CA SER A 211 -12.34 -8.56 -2.51
C SER A 211 -12.78 -7.34 -1.68
N TYR A 212 -12.97 -6.17 -2.31
CA TYR A 212 -13.54 -4.98 -1.63
C TYR A 212 -15.01 -5.19 -1.26
N GLN A 213 -15.75 -5.85 -2.13
CA GLN A 213 -17.19 -6.06 -1.99
C GLN A 213 -17.52 -7.30 -1.15
N ARG A 214 -16.50 -8.05 -0.66
CA ARG A 214 -16.69 -9.25 0.17
C ARG A 214 -17.58 -10.29 -0.50
N ASP A 215 -17.39 -10.50 -1.79
CA ASP A 215 -18.15 -11.44 -2.64
C ASP A 215 -19.65 -11.11 -2.75
N VAL A 216 -20.03 -9.84 -2.57
CA VAL A 216 -21.41 -9.39 -2.73
C VAL A 216 -21.53 -8.25 -3.74
N CYS A 217 -22.61 -8.23 -4.50
CA CYS A 217 -22.89 -7.19 -5.47
C CYS A 217 -23.14 -5.85 -4.78
N PHE A 218 -22.51 -4.78 -5.28
CA PHE A 218 -22.68 -3.42 -4.77
C PHE A 218 -24.13 -2.94 -4.81
N TYR A 219 -24.90 -3.36 -5.84
CA TYR A 219 -26.26 -2.88 -6.06
C TYR A 219 -27.33 -3.67 -5.30
N CYS A 220 -27.25 -4.99 -5.30
CA CYS A 220 -28.30 -5.84 -4.77
C CYS A 220 -27.87 -6.71 -3.58
N THR A 221 -26.61 -6.64 -3.17
CA THR A 221 -26.03 -7.43 -2.07
C THR A 221 -26.12 -8.95 -2.25
N SER A 222 -26.48 -9.43 -3.43
CA SER A 222 -26.41 -10.85 -3.75
C SER A 222 -24.99 -11.34 -3.84
N PHE A 223 -24.76 -12.62 -3.56
CA PHE A 223 -23.46 -13.26 -3.78
C PHE A 223 -23.03 -13.16 -5.24
N ILE A 224 -21.75 -12.87 -5.48
CA ILE A 224 -21.13 -12.88 -6.80
C ILE A 224 -19.84 -13.70 -6.76
N SER A 225 -19.57 -14.42 -7.85
CA SER A 225 -18.42 -15.31 -7.99
C SER A 225 -17.39 -14.76 -8.96
N THR A 226 -16.11 -14.99 -8.67
CA THR A 226 -15.02 -14.72 -9.61
C THR A 226 -14.77 -15.87 -10.57
N ASP A 227 -15.44 -17.02 -10.39
CA ASP A 227 -15.37 -18.15 -11.31
C ASP A 227 -16.15 -17.85 -12.59
N GLU A 228 -15.44 -17.92 -13.74
CA GLU A 228 -16.04 -17.67 -15.06
C GLU A 228 -17.18 -18.61 -15.42
N LYS A 229 -17.24 -19.78 -14.81
CA LYS A 229 -18.27 -20.81 -15.05
C LYS A 229 -19.45 -20.70 -14.07
N SER A 230 -19.37 -19.86 -13.08
CA SER A 230 -20.45 -19.67 -12.13
C SER A 230 -21.66 -18.99 -12.77
N PRO A 231 -22.90 -19.40 -12.44
CA PRO A 231 -24.12 -18.67 -12.85
C PRO A 231 -24.19 -17.27 -12.21
N ASP A 232 -23.51 -17.08 -11.07
CA ASP A 232 -23.43 -15.81 -10.32
C ASP A 232 -22.13 -15.08 -10.60
N LYS A 233 -21.60 -15.21 -11.83
CA LYS A 233 -20.36 -14.58 -12.25
C LYS A 233 -20.40 -13.08 -12.03
N ALA A 234 -19.34 -12.54 -11.41
CA ALA A 234 -19.16 -11.11 -11.25
C ALA A 234 -18.92 -10.41 -12.60
N GLU A 235 -19.64 -9.33 -12.84
CA GLU A 235 -19.41 -8.42 -13.96
C GLU A 235 -18.98 -7.05 -13.45
N ILE A 236 -18.10 -6.38 -14.21
CA ILE A 236 -17.66 -5.02 -13.86
C ILE A 236 -18.48 -4.02 -14.66
N GLU A 237 -19.17 -3.16 -13.94
CA GLU A 237 -19.86 -2.02 -14.49
C GLU A 237 -19.01 -0.74 -14.40
N HIS A 238 -19.03 0.05 -15.46
CA HIS A 238 -18.49 1.40 -15.46
C HIS A 238 -19.59 2.33 -14.94
N PHE A 239 -19.45 2.79 -13.71
CA PHE A 239 -20.46 3.66 -13.07
C PHE A 239 -20.72 4.96 -13.84
N ILE A 240 -19.66 5.52 -14.46
CA ILE A 240 -19.80 6.74 -15.30
C ILE A 240 -19.67 6.32 -16.76
N PRO A 241 -20.68 6.53 -17.60
CA PRO A 241 -20.59 6.31 -19.03
C PRO A 241 -19.52 7.22 -19.67
N ILE A 242 -18.75 6.69 -20.64
CA ILE A 242 -17.72 7.47 -21.38
C ILE A 242 -18.31 8.75 -22.00
N ALA A 243 -19.59 8.74 -22.40
CA ALA A 243 -20.26 9.91 -22.93
C ALA A 243 -20.42 11.08 -21.94
N MET A 244 -20.27 10.81 -20.63
CA MET A 244 -20.36 11.83 -19.57
C MET A 244 -18.99 12.22 -19.02
N SER A 245 -17.92 11.62 -19.50
CA SER A 245 -16.54 11.92 -19.07
C SER A 245 -15.81 12.89 -20.03
N LYS A 246 -16.56 13.70 -20.79
CA LYS A 246 -16.05 14.78 -21.65
C LYS A 246 -16.16 16.12 -20.98
#